data_a7c33e72d2dae7b0e27fb638343da742
#
_entry.id   a7c33e72d2dae7b0e27fb638343da742
#
_cell.length_a   1.000
_cell.length_b   1.000
_cell.length_c   1.000
_cell.angle_alpha   90.00
_cell.angle_beta   90.00
_cell.angle_gamma   90.00
#
_symmetry.space_group_name_H-M   'P 1'
#
loop_
_entity.id
_entity.type
_entity.pdbx_description
1 polymer ?
#
loop_
_entity_poly.entity_id
_entity_poly.type
_entity_poly.pdbx_seq_one_letter_code
_entity_poly.pdbx_strand_id
1 'polypeptide(L)'
;MPGQRYVVRLTAEDGYTASRSYSIASSPADPLVELCVERVDEGEVSTHLFDVVERGDELELRGPLGGWFAWDGITPALAIGGGTGVVPLISMLRHSRDIGHPELVCLIGAGRTLDELPYADELMTGCSGVALSREAAPDGRPAGRVRAEDLAGHVTGRQVFFVCGSARFAETASRLLVDLGVPTGRIRIERFGPSD
;
A
#
# COMPACT_ATOMS: atom_id res chain seq x y z
N MET A 1 6.37 2.71 12.70
CA MET A 1 4.88 2.54 12.67
C MET A 1 4.49 2.00 11.31
N PRO A 2 3.47 1.14 11.18
CA PRO A 2 3.03 0.63 9.88
C PRO A 2 2.47 1.76 9.02
N GLY A 3 2.66 1.68 7.70
CA GLY A 3 2.28 2.74 6.75
C GLY A 3 3.36 3.80 6.49
N GLN A 4 4.56 3.62 7.03
CA GLN A 4 5.72 4.50 6.78
C GLN A 4 6.50 4.05 5.55
N ARG A 5 7.48 4.87 5.13
CA ARG A 5 8.35 4.64 3.98
C ARG A 5 9.80 4.93 4.29
N TYR A 6 10.70 4.37 3.48
CA TYR A 6 12.09 4.77 3.37
C TYR A 6 12.36 5.51 2.06
N VAL A 7 13.33 6.40 2.08
CA VAL A 7 13.95 6.93 0.87
C VAL A 7 15.23 6.13 0.64
N VAL A 8 15.31 5.44 -0.47
CA VAL A 8 16.52 4.78 -0.94
C VAL A 8 17.31 5.79 -1.75
N ARG A 9 18.60 5.96 -1.44
CA ARG A 9 19.53 6.81 -2.18
C ARG A 9 20.63 5.95 -2.79
N LEU A 10 20.86 6.14 -4.06
CA LEU A 10 22.01 5.59 -4.79
C LEU A 10 23.00 6.72 -5.07
N THR A 11 24.28 6.42 -4.96
CA THR A 11 25.36 7.35 -5.27
C THR A 11 26.28 6.69 -6.29
N ALA A 12 26.45 7.31 -7.45
CA ALA A 12 27.40 6.86 -8.48
C ALA A 12 28.85 7.27 -8.12
N GLU A 13 29.83 6.65 -8.79
CA GLU A 13 31.26 6.89 -8.54
C GLU A 13 31.67 8.36 -8.77
N ASP A 14 30.99 9.05 -9.68
CA ASP A 14 31.23 10.49 -9.98
C ASP A 14 30.56 11.44 -8.98
N GLY A 15 29.85 10.88 -7.96
CA GLY A 15 29.14 11.64 -6.94
C GLY A 15 27.69 12.02 -7.31
N TYR A 16 27.21 11.64 -8.50
CA TYR A 16 25.79 11.80 -8.84
C TYR A 16 24.91 11.00 -7.90
N THR A 17 23.77 11.55 -7.50
CA THR A 17 22.84 10.88 -6.59
C THR A 17 21.42 10.85 -7.14
N ALA A 18 20.78 9.68 -7.05
CA ALA A 18 19.36 9.50 -7.32
C ALA A 18 18.67 8.93 -6.09
N SER A 19 17.44 9.35 -5.84
CA SER A 19 16.67 8.83 -4.70
C SER A 19 15.21 8.61 -5.02
N ARG A 20 14.61 7.58 -4.38
CA ARG A 20 13.16 7.27 -4.50
C ARG A 20 12.62 6.79 -3.17
N SER A 21 11.34 7.10 -2.96
CA SER A 21 10.61 6.65 -1.77
C SER A 21 9.97 5.29 -2.02
N TYR A 22 10.15 4.37 -1.07
CA TYR A 22 9.51 3.05 -1.07
C TYR A 22 8.79 2.83 0.24
N SER A 23 7.52 2.43 0.14
CA SER A 23 6.72 2.07 1.30
C SER A 23 7.25 0.78 1.92
N ILE A 24 7.17 0.69 3.24
CA ILE A 24 7.54 -0.49 4.01
C ILE A 24 6.39 -1.48 3.94
N ALA A 25 6.68 -2.72 3.52
CA ALA A 25 5.72 -3.83 3.50
C ALA A 25 5.77 -4.66 4.80
N SER A 26 6.96 -4.76 5.43
CA SER A 26 7.11 -5.48 6.68
C SER A 26 6.35 -4.83 7.84
N SER A 27 5.95 -5.64 8.80
CA SER A 27 5.44 -5.15 10.09
C SER A 27 6.57 -4.45 10.88
N PRO A 28 6.25 -3.47 11.73
CA PRO A 28 7.22 -2.93 12.68
C PRO A 28 7.84 -3.96 13.65
N ALA A 29 7.20 -5.12 13.81
CA ALA A 29 7.72 -6.21 14.65
C ALA A 29 8.73 -7.10 13.92
N ASP A 30 8.77 -7.04 12.58
CA ASP A 30 9.71 -7.83 11.79
C ASP A 30 11.15 -7.39 12.00
N PRO A 31 12.10 -8.33 12.09
CA PRO A 31 13.52 -8.03 12.25
C PRO A 31 14.16 -7.42 10.99
N LEU A 32 13.52 -7.61 9.84
CA LEU A 32 14.00 -7.13 8.55
C LEU A 32 13.00 -6.14 7.93
N VAL A 33 13.53 -5.14 7.24
CA VAL A 33 12.72 -4.23 6.44
C VAL A 33 12.46 -4.86 5.07
N GLU A 34 11.20 -4.95 4.69
CA GLU A 34 10.78 -5.40 3.36
C GLU A 34 10.26 -4.20 2.55
N LEU A 35 10.81 -4.02 1.37
CA LEU A 35 10.37 -3.03 0.38
C LEU A 35 9.88 -3.75 -0.87
N CYS A 36 8.76 -3.31 -1.44
CA CYS A 36 8.30 -3.77 -2.74
C CYS A 36 8.78 -2.80 -3.82
N VAL A 37 9.59 -3.30 -4.74
CA VAL A 37 10.15 -2.50 -5.85
C VAL A 37 9.49 -2.92 -7.15
N GLU A 38 8.74 -2.01 -7.76
CA GLU A 38 8.25 -2.14 -9.13
C GLU A 38 9.30 -1.54 -10.07
N ARG A 39 9.75 -2.33 -11.05
CA ARG A 39 10.67 -1.85 -12.08
C ARG A 39 9.95 -0.89 -13.00
N VAL A 40 10.41 0.34 -13.05
CA VAL A 40 9.90 1.39 -13.94
C VAL A 40 10.89 1.58 -15.07
N ASP A 41 10.43 1.53 -16.31
CA ASP A 41 11.27 1.79 -17.48
C ASP A 41 11.89 3.20 -17.37
N GLU A 42 13.19 3.30 -17.63
CA GLU A 42 14.00 4.54 -17.46
C GLU A 42 14.09 5.04 -16.01
N GLY A 43 13.62 4.28 -15.03
CA GLY A 43 13.71 4.61 -13.60
C GLY A 43 15.08 4.26 -13.02
N GLU A 44 15.96 5.24 -12.79
CA GLU A 44 17.34 5.01 -12.32
C GLU A 44 17.41 4.14 -11.05
N VAL A 45 16.64 4.48 -10.02
CA VAL A 45 16.69 3.76 -8.73
C VAL A 45 15.98 2.41 -8.82
N SER A 46 14.78 2.33 -9.41
CA SER A 46 14.04 1.08 -9.49
C SER A 46 14.74 0.05 -10.39
N THR A 47 15.34 0.49 -11.50
CA THR A 47 16.10 -0.37 -12.39
C THR A 47 17.37 -0.89 -11.68
N HIS A 48 18.09 -0.05 -10.97
CA HIS A 48 19.28 -0.47 -10.21
C HIS A 48 18.91 -1.49 -9.11
N LEU A 49 17.86 -1.22 -8.34
CA LEU A 49 17.39 -2.14 -7.29
C LEU A 49 16.92 -3.50 -7.86
N PHE A 50 16.36 -3.51 -9.06
CA PHE A 50 15.81 -4.72 -9.67
C PHE A 50 16.85 -5.53 -10.44
N ASP A 51 17.73 -4.86 -11.19
CA ASP A 51 18.64 -5.49 -12.15
C ASP A 51 20.06 -5.67 -11.60
N VAL A 52 20.50 -4.89 -10.58
CA VAL A 52 21.91 -4.82 -10.16
C VAL A 52 22.13 -5.25 -8.71
N VAL A 53 21.25 -4.88 -7.77
CA VAL A 53 21.44 -5.17 -6.35
C VAL A 53 21.42 -6.67 -6.08
N GLU A 54 22.45 -7.14 -5.39
CA GLU A 54 22.62 -8.55 -5.01
C GLU A 54 22.60 -8.71 -3.48
N ARG A 55 22.49 -9.95 -3.06
CA ARG A 55 22.54 -10.29 -1.64
C ARG A 55 23.92 -9.96 -1.04
N GLY A 56 23.94 -9.11 -0.05
CA GLY A 56 25.15 -8.65 0.63
C GLY A 56 25.51 -7.19 0.31
N ASP A 57 24.83 -6.58 -0.65
CA ASP A 57 25.03 -5.17 -0.95
C ASP A 57 24.47 -4.29 0.16
N GLU A 58 25.11 -3.15 0.35
CA GLU A 58 24.67 -2.12 1.29
C GLU A 58 23.90 -1.01 0.55
N LEU A 59 22.72 -0.67 1.09
CA LEU A 59 21.88 0.40 0.56
C LEU A 59 21.78 1.55 1.57
N GLU A 60 21.87 2.78 1.08
CA GLU A 60 21.62 3.95 1.91
C GLU A 60 20.11 4.21 2.03
N LEU A 61 19.60 4.14 3.28
CA LEU A 61 18.21 4.36 3.60
C LEU A 61 18.05 5.55 4.54
N ARG A 62 17.13 6.45 4.20
CA ARG A 62 16.67 7.53 5.07
C ARG A 62 15.27 7.27 5.55
N GLY A 63 15.06 7.16 6.84
CA GLY A 63 13.73 6.94 7.42
C GLY A 63 13.76 6.18 8.75
N PRO A 64 12.62 5.59 9.17
CA PRO A 64 11.32 5.63 8.48
C PRO A 64 10.66 7.01 8.51
N LEU A 65 10.03 7.40 7.41
CA LEU A 65 9.36 8.69 7.20
C LEU A 65 7.84 8.49 7.04
N GLY A 66 7.07 9.56 7.26
CA GLY A 66 5.62 9.57 7.09
C GLY A 66 4.90 9.33 8.43
N GLY A 67 4.31 10.40 9.00
CA GLY A 67 3.48 10.31 10.21
C GLY A 67 1.99 10.37 9.90
N TRP A 68 1.60 11.12 8.87
CA TRP A 68 0.19 11.30 8.51
C TRP A 68 -0.48 10.00 8.04
N PHE A 69 0.24 9.19 7.27
CA PHE A 69 -0.26 7.92 6.75
C PHE A 69 0.05 6.72 7.66
N ALA A 70 0.64 6.95 8.82
CA ALA A 70 0.94 5.89 9.78
C ALA A 70 -0.31 5.50 10.58
N TRP A 71 -0.52 4.18 10.76
CA TRP A 71 -1.57 3.63 11.60
C TRP A 71 -1.09 3.51 13.06
N ASP A 72 -1.99 3.78 14.00
CA ASP A 72 -1.70 3.80 15.43
C ASP A 72 -1.69 2.41 16.10
N GLY A 73 -2.11 1.37 15.40
CA GLY A 73 -2.20 0.00 15.93
C GLY A 73 -3.43 -0.27 16.81
N ILE A 74 -4.34 0.70 16.95
CA ILE A 74 -5.46 0.60 17.91
C ILE A 74 -6.79 0.91 17.22
N THR A 75 -6.82 1.97 16.41
CA THR A 75 -8.06 2.43 15.77
C THR A 75 -8.43 1.47 14.63
N PRO A 76 -9.66 0.91 14.59
CA PRO A 76 -10.08 0.12 13.45
C PRO A 76 -9.87 0.86 12.12
N ALA A 77 -9.40 0.17 11.10
CA ALA A 77 -9.05 0.76 9.81
C ALA A 77 -9.68 0.00 8.64
N LEU A 78 -10.23 0.75 7.68
CA LEU A 78 -10.48 0.26 6.33
C LEU A 78 -9.43 0.86 5.40
N ALA A 79 -8.64 -0.01 4.79
CA ALA A 79 -7.55 0.34 3.90
C ALA A 79 -7.91 -0.01 2.44
N ILE A 80 -7.61 0.87 1.49
CA ILE A 80 -7.95 0.69 0.08
C ILE A 80 -6.71 1.02 -0.74
N GLY A 81 -6.11 0.00 -1.37
CA GLY A 81 -4.87 0.12 -2.11
C GLY A 81 -5.00 -0.21 -3.58
N GLY A 82 -4.40 0.59 -4.47
CA GLY A 82 -4.36 0.34 -5.91
C GLY A 82 -2.96 0.01 -6.42
N GLY A 83 -2.77 -1.15 -7.07
CA GLY A 83 -1.47 -1.62 -7.52
C GLY A 83 -0.48 -1.68 -6.36
N THR A 84 0.73 -1.13 -6.53
CA THR A 84 1.72 -1.03 -5.46
C THR A 84 1.29 -0.15 -4.27
N GLY A 85 0.16 0.56 -4.37
CA GLY A 85 -0.46 1.25 -3.24
C GLY A 85 -0.94 0.35 -2.12
N VAL A 86 -1.02 -0.97 -2.32
CA VAL A 86 -1.30 -1.92 -1.24
C VAL A 86 -0.13 -2.05 -0.26
N VAL A 87 1.11 -1.77 -0.68
CA VAL A 87 2.34 -2.03 0.08
C VAL A 87 2.33 -1.45 1.50
N PRO A 88 2.10 -0.14 1.72
CA PRO A 88 2.06 0.42 3.07
C PRO A 88 0.89 -0.12 3.90
N LEU A 89 -0.17 -0.58 3.22
CA LEU A 89 -1.37 -1.13 3.85
C LEU A 89 -1.17 -2.59 4.28
N ILE A 90 -0.35 -3.34 3.56
CA ILE A 90 0.13 -4.68 3.97
C ILE A 90 0.91 -4.60 5.28
N SER A 91 1.76 -3.58 5.46
CA SER A 91 2.43 -3.35 6.74
C SER A 91 1.43 -3.19 7.89
N MET A 92 0.31 -2.48 7.67
CA MET A 92 -0.76 -2.33 8.66
C MET A 92 -1.46 -3.66 8.94
N LEU A 93 -1.78 -4.42 7.88
CA LEU A 93 -2.44 -5.73 7.98
C LEU A 93 -1.56 -6.74 8.73
N ARG A 94 -0.27 -6.80 8.43
CA ARG A 94 0.70 -7.65 9.12
C ARG A 94 0.84 -7.25 10.58
N HIS A 95 0.95 -5.96 10.86
CA HIS A 95 1.05 -5.46 12.22
C HIS A 95 -0.20 -5.78 13.05
N SER A 96 -1.41 -5.71 12.49
CA SER A 96 -2.64 -6.08 13.19
C SER A 96 -2.64 -7.55 13.62
N ARG A 97 -2.06 -8.42 12.80
CA ARG A 97 -1.88 -9.86 13.11
C ARG A 97 -0.86 -10.06 14.24
N ASP A 98 0.27 -9.34 14.18
CA ASP A 98 1.35 -9.45 15.17
C ASP A 98 0.93 -9.02 16.56
N ILE A 99 0.08 -7.99 16.66
CA ILE A 99 -0.47 -7.53 17.94
C ILE A 99 -1.69 -8.36 18.40
N GLY A 100 -2.05 -9.44 17.67
CA GLY A 100 -3.15 -10.34 18.01
C GLY A 100 -4.55 -9.81 17.71
N HIS A 101 -4.67 -8.76 16.90
CA HIS A 101 -5.93 -8.08 16.55
C HIS A 101 -6.13 -7.96 15.04
N PRO A 102 -6.17 -9.10 14.29
CA PRO A 102 -6.33 -9.08 12.84
C PRO A 102 -7.63 -8.43 12.35
N GLU A 103 -8.64 -8.35 13.20
CA GLU A 103 -9.93 -7.72 12.90
C GLU A 103 -9.86 -6.19 12.82
N LEU A 104 -8.78 -5.57 13.32
CA LEU A 104 -8.64 -4.10 13.29
C LEU A 104 -8.36 -3.54 11.91
N VAL A 105 -7.82 -4.33 10.99
CA VAL A 105 -7.50 -3.86 9.63
C VAL A 105 -8.20 -4.71 8.58
N CYS A 106 -9.06 -4.07 7.81
CA CYS A 106 -9.64 -4.65 6.61
C CYS A 106 -9.03 -3.97 5.38
N LEU A 107 -8.52 -4.74 4.42
CA LEU A 107 -7.80 -4.21 3.26
C LEU A 107 -8.45 -4.66 1.95
N ILE A 108 -8.86 -3.68 1.14
CA ILE A 108 -9.35 -3.92 -0.23
C ILE A 108 -8.23 -3.55 -1.21
N GLY A 109 -7.68 -4.57 -1.86
CA GLY A 109 -6.67 -4.40 -2.91
C GLY A 109 -7.32 -4.25 -4.29
N ALA A 110 -6.83 -3.34 -5.10
CA ALA A 110 -7.30 -3.16 -6.47
C ALA A 110 -6.17 -3.30 -7.47
N GLY A 111 -6.37 -4.12 -8.50
CA GLY A 111 -5.40 -4.39 -9.55
C GLY A 111 -6.03 -4.53 -10.93
N ARG A 112 -5.23 -4.85 -11.92
CA ARG A 112 -5.71 -5.28 -13.23
C ARG A 112 -6.07 -6.75 -13.21
N THR A 113 -5.12 -7.56 -12.79
CA THR A 113 -5.22 -9.00 -12.58
C THR A 113 -4.68 -9.36 -11.21
N LEU A 114 -4.92 -10.58 -10.74
CA LEU A 114 -4.42 -11.06 -9.46
C LEU A 114 -2.89 -11.15 -9.46
N ASP A 115 -2.32 -11.63 -10.55
CA ASP A 115 -0.87 -11.80 -10.72
C ASP A 115 -0.10 -10.46 -10.70
N GLU A 116 -0.74 -9.36 -11.15
CA GLU A 116 -0.16 -8.03 -11.13
C GLU A 116 -0.32 -7.32 -9.76
N LEU A 117 -1.09 -7.91 -8.83
CA LEU A 117 -1.35 -7.30 -7.52
C LEU A 117 -0.36 -7.82 -6.47
N PRO A 118 0.53 -6.97 -5.95
CA PRO A 118 1.46 -7.40 -4.91
C PRO A 118 0.71 -7.94 -3.68
N TYR A 119 1.25 -9.01 -3.08
CA TYR A 119 0.69 -9.62 -1.85
C TYR A 119 -0.75 -10.12 -1.98
N ALA A 120 -1.19 -10.50 -3.17
CA ALA A 120 -2.57 -10.93 -3.44
C ALA A 120 -3.06 -12.01 -2.46
N ASP A 121 -2.21 -12.98 -2.10
CA ASP A 121 -2.55 -14.06 -1.17
C ASP A 121 -2.93 -13.54 0.22
N GLU A 122 -2.25 -12.49 0.68
CA GLU A 122 -2.55 -11.88 1.98
C GLU A 122 -3.85 -11.08 1.97
N LEU A 123 -4.24 -10.55 0.81
CA LEU A 123 -5.48 -9.80 0.62
C LEU A 123 -6.74 -10.68 0.59
N MET A 124 -6.58 -11.99 0.42
CA MET A 124 -7.71 -12.93 0.38
C MET A 124 -8.01 -13.56 1.73
N THR A 125 -7.63 -12.91 2.83
CA THR A 125 -7.81 -13.45 4.18
C THR A 125 -8.66 -12.52 5.06
N GLY A 126 -9.48 -13.11 5.93
CA GLY A 126 -10.31 -12.37 6.88
C GLY A 126 -11.38 -11.52 6.20
N CYS A 127 -11.45 -10.23 6.57
CA CYS A 127 -12.36 -9.25 5.96
C CYS A 127 -11.77 -8.55 4.72
N SER A 128 -10.54 -8.89 4.33
CA SER A 128 -9.88 -8.30 3.16
C SER A 128 -10.38 -8.91 1.86
N GLY A 129 -10.18 -8.21 0.75
CA GLY A 129 -10.62 -8.68 -0.56
C GLY A 129 -9.94 -7.96 -1.71
N VAL A 130 -10.24 -8.39 -2.93
CA VAL A 130 -9.64 -7.83 -4.14
C VAL A 130 -10.68 -7.37 -5.16
N ALA A 131 -10.36 -6.29 -5.87
CA ALA A 131 -11.13 -5.76 -6.99
C ALA A 131 -10.26 -5.75 -8.25
N LEU A 132 -10.50 -6.71 -9.16
CA LEU A 132 -9.70 -6.89 -10.36
C LEU A 132 -10.42 -6.31 -11.57
N SER A 133 -9.75 -5.44 -12.33
CA SER A 133 -10.42 -4.72 -13.41
C SER A 133 -10.48 -5.48 -14.73
N ARG A 134 -9.69 -6.54 -14.91
CA ARG A 134 -9.62 -7.32 -16.16
C ARG A 134 -10.09 -8.77 -16.03
N GLU A 135 -10.32 -9.24 -14.81
CA GLU A 135 -10.78 -10.60 -14.53
C GLU A 135 -11.68 -10.63 -13.28
N ALA A 136 -12.40 -11.72 -13.10
CA ALA A 136 -13.16 -11.94 -11.88
C ALA A 136 -12.22 -12.27 -10.72
N ALA A 137 -12.55 -11.80 -9.53
CA ALA A 137 -11.81 -12.15 -8.32
C ALA A 137 -12.09 -13.60 -7.89
N PRO A 138 -11.19 -14.25 -7.14
CA PRO A 138 -11.35 -15.63 -6.69
C PRO A 138 -12.62 -15.89 -5.87
N ASP A 139 -13.14 -14.89 -5.17
CA ASP A 139 -14.39 -14.94 -4.39
C ASP A 139 -15.66 -14.85 -5.27
N GLY A 140 -15.50 -14.73 -6.59
CA GLY A 140 -16.60 -14.61 -7.55
C GLY A 140 -17.04 -13.18 -7.85
N ARG A 141 -16.38 -12.16 -7.27
CA ARG A 141 -16.62 -10.77 -7.62
C ARG A 141 -16.34 -10.54 -9.12
N PRO A 142 -17.31 -10.01 -9.90
CA PRO A 142 -17.11 -9.75 -11.33
C PRO A 142 -15.98 -8.76 -11.59
N ALA A 143 -15.34 -8.89 -12.76
CA ALA A 143 -14.34 -7.93 -13.23
C ALA A 143 -14.84 -6.49 -13.16
N GLY A 144 -14.01 -5.59 -12.67
CA GLY A 144 -14.37 -4.18 -12.54
C GLY A 144 -13.52 -3.44 -11.51
N ARG A 145 -13.53 -2.11 -11.61
CA ARG A 145 -12.87 -1.24 -10.62
C ARG A 145 -13.57 -1.34 -9.26
N VAL A 146 -12.93 -0.84 -8.21
CA VAL A 146 -13.55 -0.69 -6.88
C VAL A 146 -14.84 0.13 -7.00
N ARG A 147 -15.90 -0.33 -6.34
CA ARG A 147 -17.24 0.27 -6.31
C ARG A 147 -17.69 0.48 -4.86
N ALA A 148 -18.72 1.28 -4.68
CA ALA A 148 -19.30 1.53 -3.35
C ALA A 148 -19.75 0.21 -2.65
N GLU A 149 -20.24 -0.77 -3.41
CA GLU A 149 -20.66 -2.07 -2.91
C GLU A 149 -19.52 -2.84 -2.24
N ASP A 150 -18.30 -2.73 -2.79
CA ASP A 150 -17.11 -3.38 -2.25
C ASP A 150 -16.70 -2.80 -0.88
N LEU A 151 -17.13 -1.59 -0.56
CA LEU A 151 -16.75 -0.85 0.63
C LEU A 151 -17.87 -0.76 1.67
N ALA A 152 -19.14 -0.73 1.22
CA ALA A 152 -20.27 -0.39 2.07
C ALA A 152 -20.43 -1.32 3.29
N GLY A 153 -20.17 -2.62 3.11
CA GLY A 153 -20.24 -3.60 4.20
C GLY A 153 -19.13 -3.46 5.25
N HIS A 154 -18.08 -2.70 4.94
CA HIS A 154 -16.91 -2.50 5.80
C HIS A 154 -16.88 -1.12 6.47
N VAL A 155 -17.73 -0.18 6.05
CA VAL A 155 -17.80 1.16 6.63
C VAL A 155 -18.54 1.10 7.97
N THR A 156 -17.81 1.35 9.05
CA THR A 156 -18.34 1.48 10.41
C THR A 156 -18.03 2.88 10.96
N GLY A 157 -18.82 3.37 11.90
CA GLY A 157 -18.75 4.79 12.33
C GLY A 157 -17.49 5.20 13.11
N ARG A 158 -16.56 4.28 13.42
CA ARG A 158 -15.39 4.56 14.29
C ARG A 158 -14.03 4.34 13.64
N GLN A 159 -14.00 4.06 12.35
CA GLN A 159 -12.78 3.73 11.62
C GLN A 159 -12.02 4.97 11.14
N VAL A 160 -10.71 4.77 10.95
CA VAL A 160 -9.87 5.58 10.05
C VAL A 160 -9.79 4.89 8.69
N PHE A 161 -9.69 5.67 7.63
CA PHE A 161 -9.66 5.17 6.27
C PHE A 161 -8.32 5.53 5.63
N PHE A 162 -7.65 4.53 5.06
CA PHE A 162 -6.39 4.73 4.37
C PHE A 162 -6.58 4.45 2.87
N VAL A 163 -6.22 5.39 2.03
CA VAL A 163 -6.30 5.26 0.57
C VAL A 163 -4.93 5.49 -0.02
N CYS A 164 -4.41 4.50 -0.76
CA CYS A 164 -3.09 4.58 -1.37
C CYS A 164 -3.07 4.04 -2.79
N GLY A 165 -2.35 4.72 -3.70
CA GLY A 165 -2.22 4.35 -5.11
C GLY A 165 -1.99 5.55 -6.02
N SER A 166 -2.20 5.38 -7.33
CA SER A 166 -2.10 6.49 -8.28
C SER A 166 -3.06 7.64 -7.93
N ALA A 167 -2.75 8.86 -8.35
CA ALA A 167 -3.58 10.03 -8.06
C ALA A 167 -5.06 9.82 -8.47
N ARG A 168 -5.29 9.23 -9.65
CA ARG A 168 -6.64 8.92 -10.16
C ARG A 168 -7.35 7.86 -9.32
N PHE A 169 -6.62 6.83 -8.88
CA PHE A 169 -7.17 5.80 -8.01
C PHE A 169 -7.56 6.38 -6.65
N ALA A 170 -6.65 7.11 -6.03
CA ALA A 170 -6.85 7.71 -4.71
C ALA A 170 -8.04 8.68 -4.70
N GLU A 171 -8.20 9.50 -5.75
CA GLU A 171 -9.35 10.38 -5.91
C GLU A 171 -10.66 9.59 -6.01
N THR A 172 -10.69 8.55 -6.86
CA THR A 172 -11.89 7.73 -7.05
C THR A 172 -12.29 7.01 -5.77
N ALA A 173 -11.35 6.33 -5.10
CA ALA A 173 -11.61 5.61 -3.86
C ALA A 173 -12.05 6.54 -2.72
N SER A 174 -11.41 7.71 -2.60
CA SER A 174 -11.80 8.69 -1.59
C SER A 174 -13.20 9.25 -1.84
N ARG A 175 -13.58 9.47 -3.09
CA ARG A 175 -14.96 9.91 -3.45
C ARG A 175 -15.99 8.85 -3.07
N LEU A 176 -15.73 7.57 -3.35
CA LEU A 176 -16.61 6.47 -2.93
C LEU A 176 -16.84 6.46 -1.40
N LEU A 177 -15.78 6.68 -0.61
CA LEU A 177 -15.91 6.78 0.85
C LEU A 177 -16.75 7.97 1.27
N VAL A 178 -16.57 9.14 0.66
CA VAL A 178 -17.38 10.33 0.94
C VAL A 178 -18.85 10.12 0.57
N ASP A 179 -19.11 9.48 -0.57
CA ASP A 179 -20.47 9.16 -1.02
C ASP A 179 -21.15 8.12 -0.07
N LEU A 180 -20.37 7.29 0.62
CA LEU A 180 -20.83 6.40 1.69
C LEU A 180 -20.96 7.09 3.06
N GLY A 181 -20.80 8.42 3.11
CA GLY A 181 -20.97 9.21 4.32
C GLY A 181 -19.74 9.30 5.24
N VAL A 182 -18.56 8.87 4.78
CA VAL A 182 -17.32 8.97 5.57
C VAL A 182 -16.87 10.43 5.64
N PRO A 183 -16.65 10.99 6.84
CA PRO A 183 -16.10 12.35 6.99
C PRO A 183 -14.69 12.43 6.40
N THR A 184 -14.41 13.46 5.61
CA THR A 184 -13.10 13.67 4.96
C THR A 184 -11.94 13.72 5.95
N GLY A 185 -12.14 14.25 7.15
CA GLY A 185 -11.12 14.27 8.21
C GLY A 185 -10.69 12.90 8.74
N ARG A 186 -11.40 11.82 8.38
CA ARG A 186 -11.04 10.45 8.72
C ARG A 186 -10.36 9.70 7.56
N ILE A 187 -10.25 10.30 6.38
CA ILE A 187 -9.64 9.72 5.20
C ILE A 187 -8.19 10.22 5.10
N ARG A 188 -7.24 9.31 5.19
CA ARG A 188 -5.82 9.56 5.00
C ARG A 188 -5.42 9.05 3.63
N ILE A 189 -4.79 9.92 2.84
CA ILE A 189 -4.48 9.62 1.44
C ILE A 189 -2.98 9.74 1.23
N GLU A 190 -2.40 8.73 0.57
CA GLU A 190 -1.06 8.79 0.01
C GLU A 190 -1.14 8.48 -1.50
N ARG A 191 -0.47 9.30 -2.30
CA ARG A 191 -0.48 9.17 -3.76
C ARG A 191 0.89 8.79 -4.25
N PHE A 192 0.94 7.79 -5.11
CA PHE A 192 2.12 7.46 -5.89
C PHE A 192 1.98 8.07 -7.28
N GLY A 193 3.03 8.65 -7.77
CA GLY A 193 3.10 9.26 -9.07
C GLY A 193 4.54 9.65 -9.40
N PRO A 194 4.85 10.05 -10.63
CA PRO A 194 6.14 10.63 -10.93
C PRO A 194 6.38 11.78 -9.95
N SER A 195 7.55 11.76 -9.32
CA SER A 195 8.01 12.92 -8.55
C SER A 195 8.33 14.00 -9.58
N ASP A 196 7.60 15.13 -9.52
CA ASP A 196 7.93 16.32 -10.28
C ASP A 196 9.32 16.82 -9.90
#